data_b48cb83696273d7bd856c8f7953dc6c8
#
_entry.id   b48cb83696273d7bd856c8f7953dc6c8
#
_cell.length_a   1.000
_cell.length_b   1.000
_cell.length_c   1.000
_cell.angle_alpha   90.00
_cell.angle_beta   90.00
_cell.angle_gamma   90.00
#
_symmetry.space_group_name_H-M   'P 1'
#
loop_
_entity.id
_entity.type
_entity.pdbx_description
1 polymer ?
#
loop_
_entity_poly.entity_id
_entity_poly.type
_entity_poly.pdbx_seq_one_letter_code
_entity_poly.pdbx_strand_id
1 'polypeptide(L)'
;MRFKRFSAFMIDIILIGILMIVIENIVPIKDTTYLNENMMELTEQVLNNEISMQNYYNEFAVNTYIMDKNSVFVLGLNTLIVILYFIAVPIITKGFTLGKYVVGIKYEGKLNIWNLFLRNIVTTGILQMILSIILIYVTKDTMYLTLTLILGFIQILLVIISAFMVLYRSDLKGIQDMISNIKVVQIKEVK
;
A
#
# COMPACT_ATOMS: atom_id res chain seq x y z
N MET A 1 -17.70 -7.85 -15.23
CA MET A 1 -16.22 -7.96 -15.06
C MET A 1 -15.62 -6.81 -14.26
N ARG A 2 -15.93 -5.53 -14.56
CA ARG A 2 -15.43 -4.36 -13.82
C ARG A 2 -15.72 -4.41 -12.32
N PHE A 3 -16.97 -4.59 -11.95
CA PHE A 3 -17.40 -4.72 -10.56
C PHE A 3 -16.72 -5.88 -9.83
N LYS A 4 -16.59 -7.06 -10.47
CA LYS A 4 -15.91 -8.21 -9.88
C LYS A 4 -14.44 -7.91 -9.55
N ARG A 5 -13.73 -7.14 -10.40
CA ARG A 5 -12.35 -6.74 -10.15
C ARG A 5 -12.24 -5.80 -8.94
N PHE A 6 -13.15 -4.83 -8.85
CA PHE A 6 -13.21 -3.91 -7.73
C PHE A 6 -13.54 -4.65 -6.43
N SER A 7 -14.59 -5.48 -6.42
CA SER A 7 -14.97 -6.26 -5.23
C SER A 7 -13.86 -7.21 -4.77
N ALA A 8 -13.17 -7.89 -5.70
CA ALA A 8 -12.03 -8.73 -5.37
C ALA A 8 -10.92 -7.94 -4.68
N PHE A 9 -10.59 -6.77 -5.22
CA PHE A 9 -9.57 -5.89 -4.65
C PHE A 9 -9.96 -5.41 -3.24
N MET A 10 -11.21 -5.00 -3.04
CA MET A 10 -11.69 -4.57 -1.73
C MET A 10 -11.63 -5.69 -0.68
N ILE A 11 -12.03 -6.92 -1.04
CA ILE A 11 -11.91 -8.07 -0.14
C ILE A 11 -10.45 -8.34 0.23
N ASP A 12 -9.56 -8.30 -0.77
CA ASP A 12 -8.13 -8.51 -0.56
C ASP A 12 -7.53 -7.45 0.37
N ILE A 13 -7.85 -6.17 0.17
CA ILE A 13 -7.34 -5.06 1.00
C ILE A 13 -7.88 -5.13 2.44
N ILE A 14 -9.17 -5.44 2.62
CA ILE A 14 -9.75 -5.61 3.95
C ILE A 14 -9.05 -6.76 4.71
N LEU A 15 -8.84 -7.90 4.04
CA LEU A 15 -8.15 -9.03 4.65
C LEU A 15 -6.72 -8.66 5.08
N ILE A 16 -5.96 -8.02 4.20
CA ILE A 16 -4.59 -7.59 4.51
C ILE A 16 -4.59 -6.55 5.63
N GLY A 17 -5.52 -5.59 5.62
CA GLY A 17 -5.66 -4.59 6.69
C GLY A 17 -5.90 -5.25 8.06
N ILE A 18 -6.77 -6.26 8.13
CA ILE A 18 -6.99 -7.02 9.36
C ILE A 18 -5.70 -7.73 9.82
N LEU A 19 -4.97 -8.37 8.89
CA LEU A 19 -3.71 -9.02 9.23
C LEU A 19 -2.65 -8.05 9.75
N MET A 20 -2.54 -6.85 9.17
CA MET A 20 -1.64 -5.80 9.63
C MET A 20 -1.99 -5.33 11.04
N ILE A 21 -3.27 -5.06 11.33
CA ILE A 21 -3.75 -4.68 12.66
C ILE A 21 -3.40 -5.77 13.69
N VAL A 22 -3.58 -7.05 13.35
CA VAL A 22 -3.23 -8.16 14.25
C VAL A 22 -1.73 -8.14 14.56
N ILE A 23 -0.87 -7.91 13.57
CA ILE A 23 0.58 -7.84 13.78
C ILE A 23 0.96 -6.66 14.65
N GLU A 24 0.41 -5.48 14.41
CA GLU A 24 0.66 -4.29 15.22
C GLU A 24 0.29 -4.49 16.69
N ASN A 25 -0.73 -5.31 16.96
CA ASN A 25 -1.12 -5.64 18.35
C ASN A 25 -0.25 -6.73 19.00
N ILE A 26 0.42 -7.59 18.22
CA ILE A 26 1.25 -8.69 18.75
C ILE A 26 2.71 -8.26 18.89
N VAL A 27 3.21 -7.45 17.97
CA VAL A 27 4.62 -7.03 17.96
C VAL A 27 4.81 -5.84 18.89
N PRO A 28 5.69 -5.95 19.90
CA PRO A 28 5.95 -4.83 20.78
C PRO A 28 6.64 -3.69 20.00
N ILE A 29 5.95 -2.57 19.90
CA ILE A 29 6.49 -1.31 19.35
C ILE A 29 6.93 -0.48 20.56
N LYS A 30 8.01 0.29 20.40
CA LYS A 30 8.37 1.29 21.41
C LYS A 30 7.21 2.24 21.63
N ASP A 31 6.95 2.57 22.88
CA ASP A 31 5.88 3.52 23.20
C ASP A 31 6.11 4.85 22.45
N THR A 32 5.15 5.20 21.64
CA THR A 32 5.11 6.43 20.83
C THR A 32 3.92 7.31 21.20
N THR A 33 3.23 7.00 22.30
CA THR A 33 2.00 7.72 22.74
C THR A 33 2.31 9.21 22.91
N TYR A 34 3.45 9.55 23.52
CA TYR A 34 3.89 10.93 23.68
C TYR A 34 4.10 11.68 22.35
N LEU A 35 4.50 10.98 21.27
CA LEU A 35 4.64 11.60 19.96
C LEU A 35 3.29 11.93 19.34
N ASN A 36 2.28 11.08 19.55
CA ASN A 36 0.92 11.37 19.13
C ASN A 36 0.34 12.57 19.88
N GLU A 37 0.56 12.64 21.20
CA GLU A 37 0.16 13.77 22.02
C GLU A 37 0.83 15.06 21.54
N ASN A 38 2.15 15.05 21.30
CA ASN A 38 2.87 16.19 20.75
C ASN A 38 2.32 16.63 19.37
N MET A 39 1.98 15.69 18.48
CA MET A 39 1.41 16.04 17.17
C MET A 39 0.02 16.67 17.29
N MET A 40 -0.78 16.25 18.27
CA MET A 40 -2.07 16.88 18.55
C MET A 40 -1.87 18.31 19.07
N GLU A 41 -0.97 18.50 20.04
CA GLU A 41 -0.63 19.82 20.58
C GLU A 41 -0.11 20.76 19.49
N LEU A 42 0.82 20.31 18.64
CA LEU A 42 1.32 21.07 17.50
C LEU A 42 0.19 21.51 16.54
N THR A 43 -0.78 20.62 16.34
CA THR A 43 -1.94 20.94 15.50
C THR A 43 -2.81 22.03 16.14
N GLU A 44 -3.03 22.00 17.45
CA GLU A 44 -3.74 23.06 18.16
C GLU A 44 -2.98 24.39 18.12
N GLN A 45 -1.67 24.37 18.35
CA GLN A 45 -0.83 25.58 18.33
C GLN A 45 -0.84 26.27 16.96
N VAL A 46 -0.81 25.49 15.84
CA VAL A 46 -0.87 26.10 14.49
C VAL A 46 -2.27 26.66 14.20
N LEU A 47 -3.33 25.99 14.64
CA LEU A 47 -4.70 26.48 14.48
C LEU A 47 -4.96 27.78 15.27
N ASN A 48 -4.32 27.92 16.42
CA ASN A 48 -4.39 29.11 17.27
C ASN A 48 -3.42 30.23 16.81
N ASN A 49 -2.65 30.03 15.73
CA ASN A 49 -1.60 30.92 15.25
C ASN A 49 -0.47 31.18 16.27
N GLU A 50 -0.21 30.26 17.20
CA GLU A 50 0.87 30.33 18.18
C GLU A 50 2.23 29.97 17.57
N ILE A 51 2.22 29.10 16.57
CA ILE A 51 3.41 28.72 15.79
C ILE A 51 3.21 28.94 14.29
N SER A 52 4.29 29.15 13.58
CA SER A 52 4.24 29.26 12.11
C SER A 52 4.03 27.90 11.46
N MET A 53 3.40 27.89 10.27
CA MET A 53 3.23 26.66 9.47
C MET A 53 4.57 25.97 9.17
N GLN A 54 5.66 26.74 9.03
CA GLN A 54 7.00 26.17 8.79
C GLN A 54 7.50 25.41 10.03
N ASN A 55 7.33 25.96 11.23
CA ASN A 55 7.72 25.31 12.47
C ASN A 55 6.88 24.05 12.70
N TYR A 56 5.55 24.16 12.51
CA TYR A 56 4.66 23.00 12.55
C TYR A 56 5.16 21.89 11.64
N TYR A 57 5.43 22.17 10.35
CA TYR A 57 5.90 21.17 9.40
C TYR A 57 7.21 20.52 9.85
N ASN A 58 8.16 21.29 10.35
CA ASN A 58 9.44 20.75 10.79
C ASN A 58 9.29 19.81 11.98
N GLU A 59 8.54 20.20 13.00
CA GLU A 59 8.33 19.38 14.20
C GLU A 59 7.47 18.14 13.91
N PHE A 60 6.43 18.30 13.09
CA PHE A 60 5.63 17.18 12.62
C PHE A 60 6.48 16.16 11.84
N ALA A 61 7.42 16.63 11.03
CA ALA A 61 8.32 15.75 10.27
C ALA A 61 9.27 14.97 11.20
N VAL A 62 9.80 15.62 12.23
CA VAL A 62 10.65 14.97 13.25
C VAL A 62 9.86 13.86 13.97
N ASN A 63 8.67 14.19 14.45
CA ASN A 63 7.82 13.22 15.17
C ASN A 63 7.45 12.03 14.28
N THR A 64 7.03 12.27 13.02
CA THR A 64 6.69 11.22 12.05
C THR A 64 7.91 10.32 11.78
N TYR A 65 9.09 10.90 11.54
CA TYR A 65 10.31 10.14 11.30
C TYR A 65 10.66 9.24 12.50
N ILE A 66 10.55 9.75 13.73
CA ILE A 66 10.85 8.97 14.95
C ILE A 66 9.84 7.83 15.11
N MET A 67 8.55 8.08 14.86
CA MET A 67 7.49 7.06 14.91
C MET A 67 7.77 5.92 13.92
N ASP A 68 8.01 6.26 12.66
CA ASP A 68 8.26 5.28 11.60
C ASP A 68 9.56 4.50 11.85
N LYS A 69 10.59 5.17 12.37
CA LYS A 69 11.86 4.53 12.75
C LYS A 69 11.68 3.55 13.92
N ASN A 70 10.86 3.89 14.92
CA ASN A 70 10.55 2.99 16.03
C ASN A 70 9.71 1.80 15.62
N SER A 71 8.89 1.93 14.57
CA SER A 71 8.02 0.89 14.02
C SER A 71 8.58 0.22 12.76
N VAL A 72 9.83 0.46 12.38
CA VAL A 72 10.42 -0.06 11.12
C VAL A 72 10.34 -1.58 10.98
N PHE A 73 10.44 -2.31 12.08
CA PHE A 73 10.27 -3.76 12.08
C PHE A 73 8.85 -4.17 11.69
N VAL A 74 7.85 -3.49 12.23
CA VAL A 74 6.43 -3.71 11.87
C VAL A 74 6.16 -3.32 10.42
N LEU A 75 6.72 -2.19 9.96
CA LEU A 75 6.67 -1.80 8.54
C LEU A 75 7.26 -2.88 7.62
N GLY A 76 8.37 -3.50 8.04
CA GLY A 76 9.00 -4.63 7.34
C GLY A 76 8.09 -5.87 7.29
N LEU A 77 7.48 -6.23 8.42
CA LEU A 77 6.53 -7.35 8.48
C LEU A 77 5.29 -7.10 7.62
N ASN A 78 4.71 -5.90 7.69
CA ASN A 78 3.57 -5.51 6.87
C ASN A 78 3.91 -5.57 5.36
N THR A 79 5.10 -5.10 4.98
CA THR A 79 5.59 -5.20 3.60
C THR A 79 5.74 -6.66 3.17
N LEU A 80 6.29 -7.52 4.03
CA LEU A 80 6.44 -8.95 3.76
C LEU A 80 5.08 -9.63 3.55
N ILE A 81 4.08 -9.32 4.37
CA ILE A 81 2.72 -9.86 4.21
C ILE A 81 2.12 -9.47 2.88
N VAL A 82 2.23 -8.20 2.49
CA VAL A 82 1.74 -7.72 1.18
C VAL A 82 2.42 -8.47 0.04
N ILE A 83 3.75 -8.66 0.12
CA ILE A 83 4.53 -9.42 -0.88
C ILE A 83 4.05 -10.89 -0.92
N LEU A 84 3.96 -11.54 0.22
CA LEU A 84 3.53 -12.94 0.28
C LEU A 84 2.11 -13.11 -0.27
N TYR A 85 1.20 -12.25 0.14
CA TYR A 85 -0.20 -12.37 -0.27
C TYR A 85 -0.43 -12.04 -1.75
N PHE A 86 0.15 -10.97 -2.27
CA PHE A 86 -0.11 -10.54 -3.64
C PHE A 86 0.84 -11.13 -4.69
N ILE A 87 1.95 -11.76 -4.27
CA ILE A 87 2.90 -12.39 -5.19
C ILE A 87 2.93 -13.90 -4.98
N ALA A 88 3.23 -14.40 -3.76
CA ALA A 88 3.39 -15.83 -3.54
C ALA A 88 2.05 -16.58 -3.64
N VAL A 89 0.98 -16.07 -3.03
CA VAL A 89 -0.33 -16.72 -3.08
C VAL A 89 -0.82 -16.93 -4.51
N PRO A 90 -0.83 -15.93 -5.44
CA PRO A 90 -1.24 -16.17 -6.82
C PRO A 90 -0.36 -17.15 -7.60
N ILE A 91 0.93 -17.28 -7.27
CA ILE A 91 1.80 -18.28 -7.90
C ILE A 91 1.36 -19.68 -7.47
N ILE A 92 1.19 -19.90 -6.16
CA ILE A 92 0.82 -21.21 -5.58
C ILE A 92 -0.58 -21.62 -6.03
N THR A 93 -1.53 -20.69 -6.01
CA THR A 93 -2.95 -20.93 -6.33
C THR A 93 -3.27 -20.84 -7.82
N LYS A 94 -2.27 -20.69 -8.68
CA LYS A 94 -2.45 -20.57 -10.15
C LYS A 94 -3.35 -19.40 -10.55
N GLY A 95 -3.15 -18.25 -9.89
CA GLY A 95 -3.76 -16.96 -10.25
C GLY A 95 -4.86 -16.46 -9.33
N PHE A 96 -5.06 -17.09 -8.18
CA PHE A 96 -6.07 -16.64 -7.22
C PHE A 96 -5.45 -15.88 -6.05
N THR A 97 -6.14 -14.85 -5.61
CA THR A 97 -6.14 -14.35 -4.23
C THR A 97 -7.48 -14.71 -3.61
N LEU A 98 -7.66 -14.57 -2.32
CA LEU A 98 -8.92 -14.87 -1.66
C LEU A 98 -10.08 -14.05 -2.24
N GLY A 99 -9.89 -12.75 -2.42
CA GLY A 99 -10.91 -11.90 -3.03
C GLY A 99 -11.26 -12.31 -4.46
N LYS A 100 -10.27 -12.69 -5.27
CA LYS A 100 -10.52 -13.18 -6.63
C LYS A 100 -11.26 -14.52 -6.65
N TYR A 101 -10.92 -15.41 -5.74
CA TYR A 101 -11.59 -16.68 -5.59
C TYR A 101 -13.08 -16.49 -5.26
N VAL A 102 -13.39 -15.66 -4.27
CA VAL A 102 -14.78 -15.36 -3.84
C VAL A 102 -15.64 -14.82 -4.98
N VAL A 103 -15.11 -13.94 -5.82
CA VAL A 103 -15.89 -13.32 -6.91
C VAL A 103 -15.82 -14.06 -8.24
N GLY A 104 -15.14 -15.21 -8.29
CA GLY A 104 -15.05 -16.07 -9.49
C GLY A 104 -14.23 -15.47 -10.63
N ILE A 105 -13.07 -14.86 -10.31
CA ILE A 105 -12.10 -14.36 -11.28
C ILE A 105 -10.69 -14.84 -10.92
N LYS A 106 -9.77 -14.83 -11.89
CA LYS A 106 -8.36 -15.18 -11.67
C LYS A 106 -7.43 -14.38 -12.56
N TYR A 107 -6.17 -14.41 -12.22
CA TYR A 107 -5.10 -13.99 -13.12
C TYR A 107 -4.85 -15.05 -14.20
N GLU A 108 -4.60 -14.58 -15.41
CA GLU A 108 -4.20 -15.38 -16.56
C GLU A 108 -2.98 -14.74 -17.23
N GLY A 109 -2.01 -15.56 -17.60
CA GLY A 109 -0.75 -15.14 -18.19
C GLY A 109 0.44 -15.77 -17.51
N LYS A 110 1.64 -15.19 -17.70
CA LYS A 110 2.87 -15.70 -17.10
C LYS A 110 2.97 -15.24 -15.62
N LEU A 111 2.52 -16.10 -14.72
CA LEU A 111 2.54 -15.86 -13.28
C LEU A 111 3.92 -16.18 -12.72
N ASN A 112 4.82 -15.22 -12.75
CA ASN A 112 6.13 -15.29 -12.09
C ASN A 112 6.26 -14.12 -11.09
N ILE A 113 7.26 -14.20 -10.23
CA ILE A 113 7.53 -13.20 -9.20
C ILE A 113 7.64 -11.79 -9.81
N TRP A 114 8.38 -11.64 -10.91
CA TRP A 114 8.62 -10.34 -11.53
C TRP A 114 7.36 -9.71 -12.11
N ASN A 115 6.56 -10.45 -12.86
CA ASN A 115 5.32 -9.92 -13.44
C ASN A 115 4.30 -9.56 -12.36
N LEU A 116 4.18 -10.38 -11.30
CA LEU A 116 3.31 -10.07 -10.18
C LEU A 116 3.84 -8.89 -9.36
N PHE A 117 5.15 -8.76 -9.18
CA PHE A 117 5.75 -7.59 -8.54
C PHE A 117 5.44 -6.31 -9.32
N LEU A 118 5.71 -6.28 -10.63
CA LEU A 118 5.38 -5.13 -11.50
C LEU A 118 3.89 -4.76 -11.42
N ARG A 119 3.02 -5.78 -11.41
CA ARG A 119 1.59 -5.56 -11.25
C ARG A 119 1.25 -4.85 -9.93
N ASN A 120 1.84 -5.32 -8.87
CA ASN A 120 1.53 -4.86 -7.51
C ASN A 120 2.22 -3.54 -7.14
N ILE A 121 3.25 -3.11 -7.85
CA ILE A 121 3.76 -1.72 -7.76
C ILE A 121 2.62 -0.72 -7.96
N VAL A 122 1.73 -0.96 -8.93
CA VAL A 122 0.63 -0.04 -9.23
C VAL A 122 -0.53 -0.20 -8.25
N THR A 123 -0.87 -1.44 -7.85
CA THR A 123 -2.13 -1.70 -7.14
C THR A 123 -2.03 -1.66 -5.63
N THR A 124 -0.89 -2.05 -5.05
CA THR A 124 -0.74 -2.25 -3.60
C THR A 124 0.29 -1.34 -2.94
N GLY A 125 1.04 -0.57 -3.73
CA GLY A 125 2.08 0.31 -3.19
C GLY A 125 3.31 -0.43 -2.62
N ILE A 126 3.55 -1.69 -2.99
CA ILE A 126 4.73 -2.45 -2.53
C ILE A 126 6.03 -1.66 -2.70
N LEU A 127 6.21 -0.99 -3.84
CA LEU A 127 7.41 -0.19 -4.08
C LEU A 127 7.52 0.98 -3.09
N GLN A 128 6.41 1.68 -2.83
CA GLN A 128 6.37 2.75 -1.84
C GLN A 128 6.75 2.22 -0.45
N MET A 129 6.19 1.09 -0.02
CA MET A 129 6.50 0.48 1.29
C MET A 129 7.99 0.15 1.41
N ILE A 130 8.59 -0.47 0.40
CA ILE A 130 10.03 -0.80 0.37
C ILE A 130 10.87 0.48 0.41
N LEU A 131 10.53 1.49 -0.42
CA LEU A 131 11.26 2.75 -0.46
C LEU A 131 11.14 3.52 0.85
N SER A 132 9.98 3.54 1.51
CA SER A 132 9.82 4.19 2.82
C SER A 132 10.74 3.57 3.87
N ILE A 133 10.88 2.24 3.90
CA ILE A 133 11.83 1.56 4.81
C ILE A 133 13.28 1.99 4.50
N ILE A 134 13.66 2.05 3.23
CA ILE A 134 15.01 2.49 2.82
C ILE A 134 15.24 3.96 3.24
N LEU A 135 14.26 4.82 3.02
CA LEU A 135 14.35 6.25 3.36
C LEU A 135 14.58 6.50 4.84
N ILE A 136 14.04 5.67 5.75
CA ILE A 136 14.30 5.76 7.21
C ILE A 136 15.80 5.69 7.52
N TYR A 137 16.58 4.95 6.73
CA TYR A 137 18.02 4.79 6.96
C TYR A 137 18.89 5.76 6.19
N VAL A 138 18.39 6.31 5.08
CA VAL A 138 19.16 7.16 4.16
C VAL A 138 18.90 8.65 4.40
N THR A 139 17.71 9.01 4.88
CA THR A 139 17.28 10.39 5.09
C THR A 139 16.90 10.64 6.55
N LYS A 140 16.57 11.89 6.87
CA LYS A 140 16.11 12.28 8.22
C LYS A 140 15.01 13.32 8.12
N ASP A 141 14.17 13.36 9.16
CA ASP A 141 13.24 14.45 9.46
C ASP A 141 12.42 14.94 8.25
N THR A 142 12.55 16.21 7.92
CA THR A 142 11.78 16.87 6.85
C THR A 142 12.01 16.25 5.47
N MET A 143 13.23 15.78 5.18
CA MET A 143 13.52 15.11 3.92
C MET A 143 12.81 13.75 3.81
N TYR A 144 12.77 12.99 4.91
CA TYR A 144 12.03 11.74 4.99
C TYR A 144 10.55 11.97 4.72
N LEU A 145 9.92 12.89 5.47
CA LEU A 145 8.50 13.20 5.32
C LEU A 145 8.18 13.67 3.90
N THR A 146 8.98 14.60 3.36
CA THR A 146 8.77 15.13 2.00
C THR A 146 8.79 14.01 0.95
N LEU A 147 9.80 13.14 0.99
CA LEU A 147 9.95 12.07 0.00
C LEU A 147 8.85 11.01 0.14
N THR A 148 8.45 10.64 1.36
CA THR A 148 7.36 9.68 1.57
C THR A 148 6.01 10.23 1.13
N LEU A 149 5.74 11.54 1.32
CA LEU A 149 4.55 12.21 0.80
C LEU A 149 4.53 12.23 -0.73
N ILE A 150 5.66 12.54 -1.38
CA ILE A 150 5.78 12.52 -2.85
C ILE A 150 5.52 11.11 -3.38
N LEU A 151 6.14 10.08 -2.77
CA LEU A 151 5.91 8.68 -3.15
C LEU A 151 4.46 8.26 -2.98
N GLY A 152 3.83 8.65 -1.86
CA GLY A 152 2.41 8.39 -1.61
C GLY A 152 1.50 9.07 -2.65
N PHE A 153 1.78 10.32 -2.99
CA PHE A 153 1.03 11.05 -4.01
C PHE A 153 1.14 10.38 -5.39
N ILE A 154 2.35 10.00 -5.80
CA ILE A 154 2.58 9.26 -7.05
C ILE A 154 1.81 7.94 -7.04
N GLN A 155 1.84 7.20 -5.93
CA GLN A 155 1.12 5.93 -5.78
C GLN A 155 -0.39 6.12 -5.93
N ILE A 156 -0.97 7.13 -5.29
CA ILE A 156 -2.40 7.43 -5.40
C ILE A 156 -2.76 7.76 -6.85
N LEU A 157 -1.98 8.59 -7.54
CA LEU A 157 -2.21 8.92 -8.95
C LEU A 157 -2.17 7.67 -9.84
N LEU A 158 -1.20 6.78 -9.64
CA LEU A 158 -1.10 5.52 -10.40
C LEU A 158 -2.34 4.65 -10.21
N VAL A 159 -2.82 4.51 -8.97
CA VAL A 159 -4.04 3.74 -8.66
C VAL A 159 -5.26 4.36 -9.33
N ILE A 160 -5.45 5.68 -9.21
CA ILE A 160 -6.58 6.40 -9.79
C ILE A 160 -6.58 6.25 -11.32
N ILE A 161 -5.46 6.56 -11.98
CA ILE A 161 -5.35 6.46 -13.45
C ILE A 161 -5.62 5.01 -13.89
N SER A 162 -5.05 4.04 -13.18
CA SER A 162 -5.25 2.63 -13.50
C SER A 162 -6.70 2.19 -13.32
N ALA A 163 -7.39 2.67 -12.29
CA ALA A 163 -8.81 2.42 -12.05
C ALA A 163 -9.67 3.01 -13.18
N PHE A 164 -9.41 4.26 -13.58
CA PHE A 164 -10.08 4.88 -14.72
C PHE A 164 -9.87 4.08 -16.01
N MET A 165 -8.66 3.62 -16.29
CA MET A 165 -8.39 2.78 -17.45
C MET A 165 -9.23 1.50 -17.44
N VAL A 166 -9.33 0.80 -16.31
CA VAL A 166 -10.17 -0.40 -16.17
C VAL A 166 -11.64 -0.09 -16.39
N LEU A 167 -12.10 1.10 -15.96
CA LEU A 167 -13.50 1.50 -16.08
C LEU A 167 -13.90 1.91 -17.52
N TYR A 168 -13.03 2.58 -18.25
CA TYR A 168 -13.39 3.21 -19.52
C TYR A 168 -12.87 2.46 -20.76
N ARG A 169 -11.77 1.70 -20.65
CA ARG A 169 -11.26 0.93 -21.80
C ARG A 169 -12.12 -0.27 -22.13
N SER A 170 -12.27 -0.57 -23.41
CA SER A 170 -13.02 -1.73 -23.92
C SER A 170 -12.36 -3.06 -23.56
N ASP A 171 -11.01 -3.09 -23.50
CA ASP A 171 -10.23 -4.28 -23.15
C ASP A 171 -10.10 -4.50 -21.63
N LEU A 172 -10.66 -3.62 -20.81
CA LEU A 172 -10.67 -3.67 -19.35
C LEU A 172 -9.26 -3.72 -18.71
N LYS A 173 -8.23 -3.25 -19.40
CA LYS A 173 -6.86 -3.26 -18.90
C LYS A 173 -6.53 -1.95 -18.21
N GLY A 174 -6.02 -2.03 -16.98
CA GLY A 174 -5.36 -0.94 -16.29
C GLY A 174 -3.84 -0.93 -16.56
N ILE A 175 -3.15 0.05 -16.00
CA ILE A 175 -1.68 0.17 -16.08
C ILE A 175 -1.03 -1.14 -15.62
N GLN A 176 -1.47 -1.68 -14.46
CA GLN A 176 -0.95 -2.92 -13.89
C GLN A 176 -1.06 -4.12 -14.83
N ASP A 177 -2.15 -4.21 -15.61
CA ASP A 177 -2.35 -5.30 -16.57
C ASP A 177 -1.40 -5.19 -17.77
N MET A 178 -1.07 -3.94 -18.16
CA MET A 178 -0.21 -3.66 -19.31
C MET A 178 1.25 -3.93 -18.99
N ILE A 179 1.76 -3.43 -17.86
CA ILE A 179 3.17 -3.58 -17.50
C ILE A 179 3.54 -5.01 -17.08
N SER A 180 2.57 -5.75 -16.51
CA SER A 180 2.79 -7.12 -16.05
C SER A 180 2.49 -8.20 -17.09
N ASN A 181 1.83 -7.84 -18.20
CA ASN A 181 1.30 -8.80 -19.18
C ASN A 181 0.39 -9.88 -18.56
N ILE A 182 -0.26 -9.56 -17.43
CA ILE A 182 -1.22 -10.43 -16.73
C ILE A 182 -2.61 -9.88 -16.97
N LYS A 183 -3.55 -10.73 -17.38
CA LYS A 183 -4.96 -10.39 -17.55
C LYS A 183 -5.78 -10.92 -16.37
N VAL A 184 -6.92 -10.31 -16.12
CA VAL A 184 -7.92 -10.83 -15.18
C VAL A 184 -9.06 -11.42 -16.02
N VAL A 185 -9.36 -12.68 -15.79
CA VAL A 185 -10.40 -13.42 -16.50
C VAL A 185 -11.44 -13.95 -15.53
N GLN A 186 -12.67 -14.13 -16.03
CA GLN A 186 -13.72 -14.79 -15.27
C GLN A 186 -13.56 -16.31 -15.41
N ILE A 187 -13.77 -17.01 -14.31
CA ILE A 187 -13.80 -18.48 -14.33
C ILE A 187 -15.07 -18.86 -15.08
N LYS A 188 -14.93 -19.66 -16.14
CA LYS A 188 -16.07 -20.31 -16.76
C LYS A 188 -16.50 -21.41 -15.80
N GLU A 189 -17.75 -21.40 -15.36
CA GLU A 189 -18.32 -22.53 -14.66
C GLU A 189 -18.22 -23.73 -15.61
N VAL A 190 -17.49 -24.75 -15.18
CA VAL A 190 -17.54 -26.06 -15.85
C VAL A 190 -18.93 -26.62 -15.51
N LYS A 191 -19.83 -26.50 -16.48
CA LYS A 191 -21.13 -27.16 -16.40
C LYS A 191 -20.95 -28.67 -16.43
#